data_d12dcd8dbc01b0509b4897a933ce2dc3
#
_entry.id   d12dcd8dbc01b0509b4897a933ce2dc3
#
_cell.length_a   1.000
_cell.length_b   1.000
_cell.length_c   1.000
_cell.angle_alpha   90.00
_cell.angle_beta   90.00
_cell.angle_gamma   90.00
#
_symmetry.space_group_name_H-M   'P 1'
#
loop_
_entity.id
_entity.type
_entity.pdbx_description
1 polymer ?
#
loop_
_entity_poly.entity_id
_entity_poly.type
_entity_poly.pdbx_seq_one_letter_code
_entity_poly.pdbx_strand_id
1 'polypeptide(L)'
;MITMSIVQRMKPFGVDIDLIDGMMKNPDRHLVRRASDMIGYYRDVDALQRLVEAGDPLHYEVFEKNVPEEYGQVMFCISKLQPGRVGDECFLTKGHYHTIAQTAEIYLCIRGTGYMAMKTAEGDCVLEPMARNRMVYVPPYWAHRSINTGTEPLISFCAYPGDAGHNYGDIATEGFPKRVFIRSGREVIEP
;
A
#
# COMPACT_ATOMS: atom_id res chain seq x y z
N MET A 1 -37.24 -25.98 14.60
CA MET A 1 -37.33 -25.22 13.35
C MET A 1 -36.02 -24.46 13.21
N ILE A 2 -35.11 -24.93 12.35
CA ILE A 2 -33.85 -24.21 12.06
C ILE A 2 -34.21 -23.15 11.07
N THR A 3 -34.22 -21.90 11.49
CA THR A 3 -34.38 -20.74 10.60
C THR A 3 -33.16 -20.67 9.68
N MET A 4 -33.26 -21.17 8.46
CA MET A 4 -32.26 -20.92 7.43
C MET A 4 -32.25 -19.40 7.17
N SER A 5 -31.25 -18.70 7.67
CA SER A 5 -30.99 -17.34 7.22
C SER A 5 -30.77 -17.39 5.72
N ILE A 6 -31.52 -16.58 4.97
CA ILE A 6 -31.29 -16.39 3.54
C ILE A 6 -29.93 -15.73 3.43
N VAL A 7 -28.91 -16.50 3.07
CA VAL A 7 -27.58 -15.94 2.74
C VAL A 7 -27.79 -15.09 1.49
N GLN A 8 -27.75 -13.78 1.66
CA GLN A 8 -27.84 -12.84 0.54
C GLN A 8 -26.55 -12.99 -0.30
N ARG A 9 -26.64 -13.76 -1.36
CA ARG A 9 -25.50 -14.01 -2.25
C ARG A 9 -25.20 -12.75 -3.06
N MET A 10 -23.95 -12.31 -3.01
CA MET A 10 -23.47 -11.27 -3.92
C MET A 10 -23.61 -11.75 -5.37
N LYS A 11 -24.07 -10.87 -6.25
CA LYS A 11 -24.11 -11.17 -7.69
C LYS A 11 -22.71 -10.97 -8.28
N PRO A 12 -22.31 -11.78 -9.29
CA PRO A 12 -21.10 -11.52 -10.05
C PRO A 12 -21.12 -10.11 -10.67
N PHE A 13 -19.97 -9.45 -10.69
CA PHE A 13 -19.81 -8.13 -11.29
C PHE A 13 -18.43 -8.00 -11.95
N GLY A 14 -18.29 -7.04 -12.87
CA GLY A 14 -17.03 -6.64 -13.46
C GLY A 14 -16.64 -5.24 -13.01
N VAL A 15 -15.35 -4.94 -13.05
CA VAL A 15 -14.80 -3.62 -12.76
C VAL A 15 -13.84 -3.21 -13.87
N ASP A 16 -14.04 -2.02 -14.41
CA ASP A 16 -13.12 -1.43 -15.37
C ASP A 16 -11.98 -0.72 -14.64
N ILE A 17 -10.76 -1.03 -15.03
CA ILE A 17 -9.54 -0.41 -14.52
C ILE A 17 -8.85 0.32 -15.65
N ASP A 18 -8.59 1.60 -15.46
CA ASP A 18 -7.69 2.36 -16.32
C ASP A 18 -6.24 2.09 -15.91
N LEU A 19 -5.54 1.29 -16.72
CA LEU A 19 -4.16 0.91 -16.46
C LEU A 19 -3.16 2.04 -16.75
N ILE A 20 -3.57 3.09 -17.48
CA ILE A 20 -2.72 4.23 -17.79
C ILE A 20 -2.71 5.20 -16.60
N ASP A 21 -3.89 5.57 -16.13
CA ASP A 21 -4.02 6.52 -15.04
C ASP A 21 -4.01 5.86 -13.65
N GLY A 22 -4.08 4.52 -13.60
CA GLY A 22 -4.09 3.76 -12.36
C GLY A 22 -5.34 4.07 -11.54
N MET A 23 -6.50 4.03 -12.18
CA MET A 23 -7.77 4.32 -11.55
C MET A 23 -8.77 3.18 -11.78
N MET A 24 -9.60 2.94 -10.78
CA MET A 24 -10.77 2.09 -10.90
C MET A 24 -11.97 2.96 -11.29
N LYS A 25 -12.71 2.57 -12.34
CA LYS A 25 -13.95 3.28 -12.68
C LYS A 25 -15.03 2.99 -11.66
N ASN A 26 -15.69 4.04 -11.18
CA ASN A 26 -16.75 3.95 -10.17
C ASN A 26 -16.34 3.11 -8.94
N PRO A 27 -15.27 3.47 -8.25
CA PRO A 27 -14.90 2.81 -7.01
C PRO A 27 -15.98 3.07 -5.96
N ASP A 28 -16.19 2.12 -5.05
CA ASP A 28 -17.13 2.30 -3.94
C ASP A 28 -16.45 3.03 -2.77
N ARG A 29 -15.09 2.90 -2.68
CA ARG A 29 -14.24 3.61 -1.72
C ARG A 29 -13.04 4.21 -2.43
N HIS A 30 -12.74 5.46 -2.09
CA HIS A 30 -11.56 6.17 -2.58
C HIS A 30 -10.83 6.78 -1.37
N LEU A 31 -9.76 6.13 -0.98
CA LEU A 31 -8.86 6.62 0.06
C LEU A 31 -7.86 7.58 -0.56
N VAL A 32 -7.73 8.77 0.02
CA VAL A 32 -6.72 9.77 -0.37
C VAL A 32 -5.82 10.03 0.84
N ARG A 33 -4.51 10.07 0.61
CA ARG A 33 -3.53 10.48 1.60
C ARG A 33 -2.66 11.60 1.03
N ARG A 34 -2.50 12.65 1.83
CA ARG A 34 -1.61 13.78 1.55
C ARG A 34 -0.35 13.71 2.41
N ALA A 35 0.59 14.59 2.19
CA ALA A 35 1.82 14.63 2.98
C ALA A 35 1.52 14.81 4.48
N SER A 36 0.51 15.60 4.85
CA SER A 36 0.06 15.78 6.24
C SER A 36 -0.43 14.50 6.92
N ASP A 37 -0.98 13.54 6.16
CA ASP A 37 -1.42 12.25 6.68
C ASP A 37 -0.24 11.32 7.02
N MET A 38 1.00 11.71 6.62
CA MET A 38 2.21 10.91 6.73
C MET A 38 3.11 11.35 7.90
N ILE A 39 2.60 12.20 8.79
CA ILE A 39 3.30 12.60 10.02
C ILE A 39 3.61 11.34 10.86
N GLY A 40 4.88 11.22 11.28
CA GLY A 40 5.39 10.06 12.02
C GLY A 40 5.94 8.91 11.17
N TYR A 41 5.81 8.97 9.83
CA TYR A 41 6.30 7.90 8.94
C TYR A 41 7.66 8.18 8.31
N TYR A 42 8.11 9.43 8.31
CA TYR A 42 9.38 9.85 7.74
C TYR A 42 10.40 10.19 8.80
N ARG A 43 11.69 10.00 8.48
CA ARG A 43 12.81 10.29 9.37
C ARG A 43 13.00 11.82 9.54
N ASP A 44 12.96 12.57 8.44
CA ASP A 44 13.11 14.02 8.43
C ASP A 44 11.75 14.70 8.63
N VAL A 45 11.42 14.93 9.91
CA VAL A 45 10.15 15.55 10.31
C VAL A 45 10.05 17.00 9.80
N ASP A 46 11.18 17.74 9.80
CA ASP A 46 11.21 19.11 9.35
C ASP A 46 11.01 19.22 7.82
N ALA A 47 11.59 18.28 7.06
CA ALA A 47 11.35 18.22 5.62
C ALA A 47 9.88 17.89 5.30
N LEU A 48 9.26 16.99 6.07
CA LEU A 48 7.83 16.70 5.92
C LEU A 48 6.99 17.93 6.25
N GLN A 49 7.30 18.65 7.34
CA GLN A 49 6.58 19.85 7.71
C GLN A 49 6.67 20.93 6.62
N ARG A 50 7.86 21.18 6.07
CA ARG A 50 8.06 22.10 4.93
C ARG A 50 7.24 21.68 3.71
N LEU A 51 7.16 20.37 3.42
CA LEU A 51 6.38 19.84 2.29
C LEU A 51 4.87 20.08 2.48
N VAL A 52 4.36 19.91 3.69
CA VAL A 52 2.98 20.19 4.06
C VAL A 52 2.68 21.69 3.90
N GLU A 53 3.53 22.56 4.44
CA GLU A 53 3.39 24.02 4.36
C GLU A 53 3.48 24.54 2.91
N ALA A 54 4.25 23.87 2.05
CA ALA A 54 4.41 24.22 0.64
C ALA A 54 3.21 23.82 -0.24
N GLY A 55 2.17 23.19 0.31
CA GLY A 55 0.95 22.89 -0.42
C GLY A 55 0.37 21.50 -0.19
N ASP A 56 0.90 20.76 0.77
CA ASP A 56 0.37 19.45 1.21
C ASP A 56 0.04 18.51 0.04
N PRO A 57 1.04 18.10 -0.76
CA PRO A 57 0.81 17.37 -1.99
C PRO A 57 0.15 16.01 -1.75
N LEU A 58 -0.57 15.55 -2.79
CA LEU A 58 -1.08 14.19 -2.85
C LEU A 58 0.07 13.19 -2.68
N HIS A 59 -0.10 12.25 -1.78
CA HIS A 59 0.92 11.24 -1.46
C HIS A 59 0.59 9.89 -2.09
N TYR A 60 -0.59 9.35 -1.77
CA TYR A 60 -1.12 8.15 -2.43
C TYR A 60 -2.64 8.08 -2.37
N GLU A 61 -3.18 7.24 -3.24
CA GLU A 61 -4.60 6.94 -3.35
C GLU A 61 -4.80 5.43 -3.40
N VAL A 62 -5.95 4.99 -2.89
CA VAL A 62 -6.41 3.59 -3.03
C VAL A 62 -7.86 3.59 -3.48
N PHE A 63 -8.13 2.88 -4.56
CA PHE A 63 -9.46 2.72 -5.15
C PHE A 63 -9.95 1.30 -4.91
N GLU A 64 -11.09 1.13 -4.26
CA GLU A 64 -11.62 -0.16 -3.84
C GLU A 64 -13.05 -0.39 -4.30
N LYS A 65 -13.39 -1.65 -4.47
CA LYS A 65 -14.76 -2.13 -4.63
C LYS A 65 -15.24 -2.76 -3.33
N ASN A 66 -16.47 -2.48 -2.92
CA ASN A 66 -17.05 -3.10 -1.73
C ASN A 66 -17.31 -4.59 -1.99
N VAL A 67 -16.57 -5.41 -1.30
CA VAL A 67 -16.79 -6.84 -1.15
C VAL A 67 -16.97 -7.08 0.36
N PRO A 68 -17.80 -8.04 0.81
CA PRO A 68 -17.91 -8.34 2.23
C PRO A 68 -16.54 -8.66 2.85
N GLU A 69 -16.23 -8.00 3.98
CA GLU A 69 -14.98 -8.21 4.71
C GLU A 69 -15.09 -9.47 5.58
N GLU A 70 -15.18 -10.66 4.93
CA GLU A 70 -15.41 -11.93 5.59
C GLU A 70 -14.63 -13.06 4.91
N TYR A 71 -14.44 -14.16 5.65
CA TYR A 71 -13.80 -15.38 5.13
C TYR A 71 -14.48 -15.88 3.85
N GLY A 72 -13.68 -16.31 2.87
CA GLY A 72 -14.16 -16.82 1.59
C GLY A 72 -14.38 -15.75 0.52
N GLN A 73 -14.24 -14.47 0.87
CA GLN A 73 -14.25 -13.35 -0.06
C GLN A 73 -12.83 -12.96 -0.47
N VAL A 74 -12.70 -12.23 -1.57
CA VAL A 74 -11.43 -11.66 -2.03
C VAL A 74 -11.62 -10.16 -2.19
N MET A 75 -10.90 -9.39 -1.37
CA MET A 75 -10.77 -7.94 -1.52
C MET A 75 -9.76 -7.63 -2.62
N PHE A 76 -9.97 -6.54 -3.33
CA PHE A 76 -9.02 -6.06 -4.32
C PHE A 76 -9.09 -4.53 -4.46
N CYS A 77 -7.96 -3.94 -4.81
CA CYS A 77 -7.85 -2.50 -4.97
C CYS A 77 -6.82 -2.11 -6.04
N ILE A 78 -6.84 -0.85 -6.42
CA ILE A 78 -5.74 -0.19 -7.11
C ILE A 78 -5.07 0.77 -6.13
N SER A 79 -3.79 0.57 -5.88
CA SER A 79 -2.94 1.49 -5.11
C SER A 79 -2.10 2.33 -6.06
N LYS A 80 -2.09 3.65 -5.85
CA LYS A 80 -1.37 4.64 -6.66
C LYS A 80 -0.54 5.54 -5.76
N LEU A 81 0.74 5.25 -5.64
CA LEU A 81 1.70 6.01 -4.85
C LEU A 81 2.42 7.03 -5.75
N GLN A 82 2.28 8.32 -5.44
CA GLN A 82 2.89 9.39 -6.22
C GLN A 82 4.43 9.34 -6.15
N PRO A 83 5.13 9.82 -7.17
CA PRO A 83 6.57 10.05 -7.08
C PRO A 83 6.84 11.25 -6.18
N GLY A 84 7.92 11.19 -5.41
CA GLY A 84 8.31 12.30 -4.54
C GLY A 84 9.22 11.86 -3.41
N ARG A 85 9.61 12.84 -2.60
CA ARG A 85 10.52 12.64 -1.48
C ARG A 85 10.20 13.57 -0.34
N VAL A 86 10.49 13.12 0.88
CA VAL A 86 10.57 13.94 2.09
C VAL A 86 12.05 14.07 2.44
N GLY A 87 12.63 15.25 2.22
CA GLY A 87 14.09 15.38 2.14
C GLY A 87 14.63 14.51 0.99
N ASP A 88 15.43 13.50 1.33
CA ASP A 88 15.95 12.51 0.38
C ASP A 88 15.18 11.18 0.41
N GLU A 89 14.30 10.96 1.40
CA GLU A 89 13.55 9.72 1.59
C GLU A 89 12.40 9.61 0.59
N CYS A 90 12.34 8.48 -0.12
CA CYS A 90 11.32 8.22 -1.13
C CYS A 90 9.90 8.16 -0.55
N PHE A 91 8.91 8.58 -1.32
CA PHE A 91 7.51 8.43 -0.93
C PHE A 91 7.15 6.96 -0.71
N LEU A 92 6.33 6.72 0.30
CA LEU A 92 5.94 5.39 0.78
C LEU A 92 4.48 5.37 1.25
N THR A 93 3.84 4.21 1.25
CA THR A 93 2.56 4.02 1.94
C THR A 93 2.78 3.78 3.44
N LYS A 94 1.75 3.98 4.26
CA LYS A 94 1.86 3.79 5.72
C LYS A 94 2.38 2.40 6.09
N GLY A 95 1.90 1.38 5.36
CA GLY A 95 2.17 -0.02 5.67
C GLY A 95 1.33 -0.53 6.84
N HIS A 96 1.16 -1.83 6.90
CA HIS A 96 0.37 -2.50 7.93
C HIS A 96 0.73 -3.99 8.01
N TYR A 97 0.35 -4.62 9.10
CA TYR A 97 0.13 -6.08 9.18
C TYR A 97 -1.33 -6.37 8.82
N HIS A 98 -1.62 -7.58 8.41
CA HIS A 98 -3.00 -8.05 8.41
C HIS A 98 -3.46 -8.31 9.85
N THR A 99 -4.72 -7.99 10.15
CA THR A 99 -5.32 -8.33 11.45
C THR A 99 -5.38 -9.84 11.63
N ILE A 100 -5.75 -10.57 10.56
CA ILE A 100 -5.64 -12.03 10.50
C ILE A 100 -4.27 -12.35 9.91
N ALA A 101 -3.28 -12.53 10.78
CA ALA A 101 -1.86 -12.66 10.41
C ALA A 101 -1.56 -13.82 9.44
N GLN A 102 -2.42 -14.85 9.38
CA GLN A 102 -2.29 -16.02 8.50
C GLN A 102 -2.69 -15.75 7.04
N THR A 103 -3.14 -14.55 6.73
CA THR A 103 -3.54 -14.18 5.37
C THR A 103 -2.36 -13.61 4.57
N ALA A 104 -2.35 -13.91 3.28
CA ALA A 104 -1.36 -13.41 2.33
C ALA A 104 -1.98 -12.37 1.40
N GLU A 105 -1.14 -11.60 0.70
CA GLU A 105 -1.57 -10.63 -0.29
C GLU A 105 -0.69 -10.70 -1.54
N ILE A 106 -1.24 -10.34 -2.70
CA ILE A 106 -0.49 -10.19 -3.93
C ILE A 106 -0.58 -8.76 -4.45
N TYR A 107 0.52 -8.29 -5.01
CA TYR A 107 0.63 -7.03 -5.73
C TYR A 107 1.10 -7.29 -7.15
N LEU A 108 0.34 -6.87 -8.14
CA LEU A 108 0.81 -6.80 -9.53
C LEU A 108 1.16 -5.34 -9.84
N CYS A 109 2.45 -5.06 -10.02
CA CYS A 109 2.89 -3.73 -10.43
C CYS A 109 2.50 -3.48 -11.89
N ILE A 110 1.65 -2.47 -12.12
CA ILE A 110 1.14 -2.09 -13.43
C ILE A 110 2.05 -1.04 -14.07
N ARG A 111 2.55 -0.10 -13.24
CA ARG A 111 3.35 1.05 -13.69
C ARG A 111 4.29 1.53 -12.60
N GLY A 112 5.37 2.18 -12.98
CA GLY A 112 6.36 2.74 -12.08
C GLY A 112 7.40 1.72 -11.61
N THR A 113 8.28 2.16 -10.71
CA THR A 113 9.35 1.37 -10.12
C THR A 113 9.52 1.70 -8.65
N GLY A 114 9.92 0.71 -7.87
CA GLY A 114 10.13 0.89 -6.44
C GLY A 114 10.33 -0.42 -5.71
N TYR A 115 9.90 -0.47 -4.46
CA TYR A 115 10.00 -1.65 -3.61
C TYR A 115 8.71 -1.92 -2.85
N MET A 116 8.44 -3.19 -2.63
CA MET A 116 7.63 -3.65 -1.52
C MET A 116 8.57 -3.93 -0.35
N ALA A 117 8.55 -3.04 0.64
CA ALA A 117 9.24 -3.29 1.91
C ALA A 117 8.38 -4.21 2.76
N MET A 118 8.97 -5.30 3.22
CA MET A 118 8.30 -6.29 4.06
C MET A 118 9.13 -6.55 5.31
N LYS A 119 8.46 -6.74 6.46
CA LYS A 119 9.12 -7.13 7.71
C LYS A 119 8.28 -8.13 8.50
N THR A 120 8.94 -8.96 9.31
CA THR A 120 8.32 -9.78 10.35
C THR A 120 8.45 -9.13 11.72
N ALA A 121 7.72 -9.64 12.70
CA ALA A 121 7.85 -9.22 14.10
C ALA A 121 9.22 -9.64 14.70
N GLU A 122 9.83 -10.69 14.16
CA GLU A 122 11.14 -11.23 14.59
C GLU A 122 12.32 -10.40 14.07
N GLY A 123 12.07 -9.42 13.17
CA GLY A 123 13.10 -8.50 12.70
C GLY A 123 13.62 -8.77 11.29
N ASP A 124 13.13 -9.78 10.58
CA ASP A 124 13.42 -9.94 9.15
C ASP A 124 12.91 -8.73 8.38
N CYS A 125 13.70 -8.28 7.41
CA CYS A 125 13.29 -7.17 6.54
C CYS A 125 13.82 -7.35 5.12
N VAL A 126 12.90 -7.35 4.17
CA VAL A 126 13.17 -7.52 2.73
C VAL A 126 12.65 -6.32 1.97
N LEU A 127 13.38 -5.89 0.95
CA LEU A 127 12.94 -4.95 -0.07
C LEU A 127 12.80 -5.74 -1.39
N GLU A 128 11.59 -6.12 -1.74
CA GLU A 128 11.31 -6.84 -2.98
C GLU A 128 11.05 -5.82 -4.12
N PRO A 129 11.82 -5.85 -5.23
CA PRO A 129 11.64 -4.89 -6.31
C PRO A 129 10.23 -4.94 -6.91
N MET A 130 9.66 -3.77 -7.16
CA MET A 130 8.42 -3.56 -7.89
C MET A 130 8.76 -2.89 -9.23
N ALA A 131 8.36 -3.52 -10.32
CA ALA A 131 8.50 -2.99 -11.66
C ALA A 131 7.32 -3.45 -12.51
N ARG A 132 7.04 -2.75 -13.60
CA ARG A 132 5.94 -3.10 -14.50
C ARG A 132 5.92 -4.58 -14.86
N ASN A 133 4.75 -5.20 -14.76
CA ASN A 133 4.49 -6.64 -15.00
C ASN A 133 5.09 -7.60 -13.97
N ARG A 134 5.65 -7.09 -12.86
CA ARG A 134 6.15 -7.91 -11.77
C ARG A 134 5.06 -8.10 -10.72
N MET A 135 4.88 -9.34 -10.31
CA MET A 135 4.05 -9.71 -9.18
C MET A 135 4.91 -9.88 -7.94
N VAL A 136 4.46 -9.31 -6.82
CA VAL A 136 5.06 -9.50 -5.50
C VAL A 136 4.05 -10.25 -4.63
N TYR A 137 4.51 -11.28 -3.95
CA TYR A 137 3.74 -12.03 -2.97
C TYR A 137 4.15 -11.62 -1.56
N VAL A 138 3.21 -11.18 -0.77
CA VAL A 138 3.37 -10.90 0.66
C VAL A 138 2.90 -12.12 1.44
N PRO A 139 3.80 -12.86 2.10
CA PRO A 139 3.43 -14.05 2.85
C PRO A 139 2.63 -13.71 4.12
N PRO A 140 1.93 -14.67 4.74
CA PRO A 140 1.39 -14.55 6.08
C PRO A 140 2.46 -14.06 7.09
N TYR A 141 2.03 -13.28 8.09
CA TYR A 141 2.88 -12.73 9.18
C TYR A 141 3.83 -11.60 8.77
N TRP A 142 3.80 -11.13 7.53
CA TRP A 142 4.62 -10.02 7.06
C TRP A 142 3.84 -8.71 7.00
N ALA A 143 4.33 -7.70 7.70
CA ALA A 143 3.93 -6.33 7.41
C ALA A 143 4.53 -5.89 6.08
N HIS A 144 3.84 -4.97 5.39
CA HIS A 144 4.30 -4.52 4.10
C HIS A 144 3.91 -3.07 3.80
N ARG A 145 4.72 -2.40 2.96
CA ARG A 145 4.47 -1.06 2.40
C ARG A 145 5.11 -0.93 1.03
N SER A 146 4.48 -0.16 0.14
CA SER A 146 5.10 0.26 -1.11
C SER A 146 6.00 1.47 -0.92
N ILE A 147 7.12 1.53 -1.65
CA ILE A 147 8.05 2.65 -1.73
C ILE A 147 8.25 2.98 -3.20
N ASN A 148 8.03 4.23 -3.61
CA ASN A 148 8.22 4.67 -4.99
C ASN A 148 9.60 5.31 -5.17
N THR A 149 10.50 4.66 -5.93
CA THR A 149 11.85 5.18 -6.23
C THR A 149 11.93 5.82 -7.62
N GLY A 150 10.84 5.75 -8.38
CA GLY A 150 10.75 6.28 -9.74
C GLY A 150 10.37 7.76 -9.82
N THR A 151 10.18 8.22 -11.06
CA THR A 151 9.76 9.59 -11.38
C THR A 151 8.29 9.66 -11.84
N GLU A 152 7.60 8.53 -11.85
CA GLU A 152 6.19 8.40 -12.20
C GLU A 152 5.43 7.66 -11.09
N PRO A 153 4.09 7.70 -11.04
CA PRO A 153 3.33 6.98 -10.05
C PRO A 153 3.62 5.47 -10.06
N LEU A 154 3.84 4.90 -8.87
CA LEU A 154 3.88 3.45 -8.67
C LEU A 154 2.44 2.95 -8.51
N ILE A 155 1.95 2.23 -9.51
CA ILE A 155 0.58 1.76 -9.60
C ILE A 155 0.58 0.25 -9.48
N SER A 156 -0.23 -0.28 -8.56
CA SER A 156 -0.38 -1.72 -8.34
C SER A 156 -1.85 -2.12 -8.22
N PHE A 157 -2.18 -3.25 -8.82
CA PHE A 157 -3.36 -4.02 -8.45
C PHE A 157 -3.00 -4.88 -7.26
N CYS A 158 -3.85 -4.90 -6.24
CA CYS A 158 -3.67 -5.65 -5.01
C CYS A 158 -4.87 -6.57 -4.80
N ALA A 159 -4.63 -7.79 -4.27
CA ALA A 159 -5.71 -8.71 -3.91
C ALA A 159 -5.34 -9.50 -2.65
N TYR A 160 -6.28 -9.61 -1.72
CA TYR A 160 -6.11 -10.22 -0.41
C TYR A 160 -7.43 -10.84 0.11
N PRO A 161 -7.40 -11.78 1.08
CA PRO A 161 -8.59 -12.34 1.68
C PRO A 161 -9.50 -11.29 2.32
N GLY A 162 -10.80 -11.46 2.20
CA GLY A 162 -11.79 -10.49 2.69
C GLY A 162 -11.74 -10.25 4.20
N ASP A 163 -11.32 -11.25 4.96
CA ASP A 163 -11.17 -11.18 6.42
C ASP A 163 -9.76 -10.74 6.89
N ALA A 164 -8.84 -10.41 5.97
CA ALA A 164 -7.47 -10.05 6.32
C ALA A 164 -7.40 -8.89 7.33
N GLY A 165 -8.18 -7.84 7.12
CA GLY A 165 -8.15 -6.62 7.92
C GLY A 165 -6.81 -5.89 7.86
N HIS A 166 -6.73 -4.71 8.49
CA HIS A 166 -5.53 -3.88 8.48
C HIS A 166 -5.16 -3.45 9.90
N ASN A 167 -4.00 -3.86 10.39
CA ASN A 167 -3.42 -3.42 11.66
C ASN A 167 -2.28 -2.42 11.39
N TYR A 168 -2.55 -1.14 11.57
CA TYR A 168 -1.59 -0.05 11.41
C TYR A 168 -0.81 0.27 12.68
N GLY A 169 -1.31 -0.16 13.86
CA GLY A 169 -0.83 0.31 15.16
C GLY A 169 0.66 0.00 15.40
N ASP A 170 1.08 -1.21 15.12
CA ASP A 170 2.48 -1.64 15.34
C ASP A 170 3.43 -0.91 14.38
N ILE A 171 3.01 -0.70 13.14
CA ILE A 171 3.82 0.01 12.15
C ILE A 171 3.92 1.51 12.44
N ALA A 172 2.90 2.12 13.02
CA ALA A 172 2.95 3.54 13.39
C ALA A 172 3.99 3.84 14.47
N THR A 173 4.29 2.86 15.34
CA THR A 173 5.27 2.99 16.43
C THR A 173 6.66 2.46 16.06
N GLU A 174 6.74 1.33 15.37
CA GLU A 174 7.99 0.64 15.09
C GLU A 174 8.61 1.02 13.73
N GLY A 175 7.78 1.35 12.75
CA GLY A 175 8.22 1.59 11.37
C GLY A 175 8.73 0.33 10.67
N PHE A 176 9.59 0.56 9.68
CA PHE A 176 10.33 -0.49 8.94
C PHE A 176 11.83 -0.30 9.13
N PRO A 177 12.60 -1.37 9.33
CA PRO A 177 14.04 -1.29 9.56
C PRO A 177 14.84 -0.74 8.39
N LYS A 178 14.34 -0.90 7.16
CA LYS A 178 15.01 -0.41 5.95
C LYS A 178 14.22 0.75 5.34
N ARG A 179 14.96 1.81 4.97
CA ARG A 179 14.46 3.01 4.31
C ARG A 179 15.18 3.23 3.00
N VAL A 180 14.51 3.85 2.02
CA VAL A 180 15.08 4.09 0.68
C VAL A 180 15.15 5.59 0.43
N PHE A 181 16.34 6.04 0.06
CA PHE A 181 16.66 7.43 -0.22
C PHE A 181 17.18 7.58 -1.64
N ILE A 182 17.04 8.78 -2.22
CA ILE A 182 17.74 9.15 -3.45
C ILE A 182 18.71 10.28 -3.11
N ARG A 183 20.02 10.00 -3.12
CA ARG A 183 21.08 10.98 -2.86
C ARG A 183 22.01 11.11 -4.06
N SER A 184 22.20 12.32 -4.53
CA SER A 184 22.99 12.60 -5.74
C SER A 184 22.60 11.72 -6.94
N GLY A 185 21.29 11.51 -7.12
CA GLY A 185 20.74 10.71 -8.22
C GLY A 185 20.91 9.19 -8.07
N ARG A 186 21.38 8.73 -6.92
CA ARG A 186 21.58 7.29 -6.63
C ARG A 186 20.67 6.83 -5.51
N GLU A 187 20.18 5.63 -5.67
CA GLU A 187 19.41 4.95 -4.62
C GLU A 187 20.34 4.50 -3.49
N VAL A 188 19.94 4.79 -2.26
CA VAL A 188 20.65 4.42 -1.02
C VAL A 188 19.66 3.77 -0.08
N ILE A 189 19.99 2.58 0.43
CA ILE A 189 19.20 1.86 1.42
C ILE A 189 19.92 1.95 2.76
N GLU A 190 19.21 2.41 3.77
CA GLU A 190 19.72 2.56 5.13
C GLU A 190 18.79 1.86 6.14
N PRO A 191 19.32 1.46 7.29
CA PRO A 191 18.52 1.05 8.44
C PRO A 191 17.63 2.17 8.97
#